data_d441fb27444ddc5766e12aba68935303
#
_entry.id   d441fb27444ddc5766e12aba68935303
#
_cell.length_a   1.000
_cell.length_b   1.000
_cell.length_c   1.000
_cell.angle_alpha   90.00
_cell.angle_beta   90.00
_cell.angle_gamma   90.00
#
_symmetry.space_group_name_H-M   'P 1'
#
loop_
_entity.id
_entity.type
_entity.pdbx_description
1 polymer ?
#
loop_
_entity_poly.entity_id
_entity_poly.type
_entity_poly.pdbx_seq_one_letter_code
_entity_poly.pdbx_strand_id
1 'polypeptide(L)'
;LGEAAAPFDRAIVRLMWLTAMLLVFANMSIEPVITLYIGQFLHQEHAIILMSGLVMAAAALGSILSAPFVGKLADRVGHWRVLSAGLFGCALLLIPQAFITDAWQLLPLRFLMGMSLGGLMPCITAIIRHNVPAVQVGRMLGYSTSAQYIGQVSGPLFGGVIGGAWGMRPVFLATCMVMGLCAWLSWRSPRAKAQGR
;
A
#
# COMPACT_ATOMS: atom_id res chain seq x y z
N LEU A 1 16.16 3.48 36.90
CA LEU A 1 15.02 4.14 37.52
C LEU A 1 14.12 4.62 36.40
N GLY A 2 12.91 4.02 36.29
CA GLY A 2 12.03 4.17 35.14
C GLY A 2 11.55 5.60 34.90
N GLU A 3 12.00 6.22 33.82
CA GLU A 3 11.30 7.33 33.23
C GLU A 3 9.93 6.82 32.80
N ALA A 4 8.90 7.27 33.50
CA ALA A 4 7.52 7.04 33.11
C ALA A 4 7.36 7.56 31.70
N ALA A 5 7.20 6.63 30.74
CA ALA A 5 7.10 6.95 29.33
C ALA A 5 5.97 7.97 29.12
N ALA A 6 6.30 9.13 28.57
CA ALA A 6 5.33 10.18 28.28
C ALA A 6 4.13 9.57 27.52
N PRO A 7 2.89 9.93 27.87
CA PRO A 7 1.70 9.38 27.25
C PRO A 7 1.69 9.74 25.76
N PHE A 8 1.71 8.73 24.91
CA PHE A 8 1.55 8.89 23.46
C PHE A 8 0.18 8.39 23.01
N ASP A 9 -0.29 8.91 21.88
CA ASP A 9 -1.59 8.54 21.34
C ASP A 9 -1.57 7.11 20.73
N ARG A 10 -1.94 6.13 21.57
CA ARG A 10 -1.99 4.71 21.18
C ARG A 10 -2.94 4.43 20.02
N ALA A 11 -3.97 5.26 19.83
CA ALA A 11 -4.93 5.08 18.74
C ALA A 11 -4.29 5.37 17.39
N ILE A 12 -3.48 6.42 17.30
CA ILE A 12 -2.74 6.77 16.08
C ILE A 12 -1.74 5.68 15.71
N VAL A 13 -0.97 5.20 16.69
CA VAL A 13 0.04 4.17 16.44
C VAL A 13 -0.61 2.87 15.96
N ARG A 14 -1.72 2.46 16.59
CA ARG A 14 -2.50 1.28 16.14
C ARG A 14 -3.07 1.47 14.74
N LEU A 15 -3.57 2.66 14.42
CA LEU A 15 -4.05 2.97 13.08
C LEU A 15 -2.91 2.85 12.06
N MET A 16 -1.71 3.31 12.37
CA MET A 16 -0.55 3.20 11.48
C MET A 16 -0.10 1.75 11.30
N TRP A 17 -0.13 0.92 12.34
CA TRP A 17 0.16 -0.51 12.22
C TRP A 17 -0.86 -1.22 11.34
N LEU A 18 -2.15 -0.92 11.54
CA LEU A 18 -3.23 -1.45 10.70
C LEU A 18 -3.07 -1.00 9.24
N THR A 19 -2.78 0.28 9.01
CA THR A 19 -2.55 0.81 7.65
C THR A 19 -1.34 0.17 6.98
N ALA A 20 -0.23 -0.01 7.71
CA ALA A 20 0.96 -0.69 7.20
C ALA A 20 0.67 -2.15 6.85
N MET A 21 -0.04 -2.88 7.72
CA MET A 21 -0.46 -4.25 7.48
C MET A 21 -1.35 -4.35 6.24
N LEU A 22 -2.39 -3.53 6.15
CA LEU A 22 -3.36 -3.58 5.06
C LEU A 22 -2.77 -3.10 3.73
N LEU A 23 -1.80 -2.18 3.76
CA LEU A 23 -1.06 -1.75 2.58
C LEU A 23 -0.24 -2.90 1.98
N VAL A 24 0.51 -3.62 2.83
CA VAL A 24 1.28 -4.80 2.41
C VAL A 24 0.35 -5.94 2.00
N PHE A 25 -0.71 -6.21 2.78
CA PHE A 25 -1.74 -7.19 2.45
C PHE A 25 -2.32 -6.95 1.05
N ALA A 26 -2.74 -5.73 0.77
CA ALA A 26 -3.34 -5.36 -0.51
C ALA A 26 -2.36 -5.55 -1.68
N ASN A 27 -1.10 -5.13 -1.51
CA ASN A 27 -0.08 -5.32 -2.55
C ASN A 27 0.21 -6.80 -2.79
N MET A 28 0.41 -7.57 -1.71
CA MET A 28 0.70 -9.01 -1.76
C MET A 28 -0.48 -9.87 -2.23
N SER A 29 -1.73 -9.40 -2.06
CA SER A 29 -2.92 -10.10 -2.59
C SER A 29 -2.95 -10.14 -4.12
N ILE A 30 -2.36 -9.14 -4.75
CA ILE A 30 -2.41 -8.96 -6.20
C ILE A 30 -1.21 -9.59 -6.90
N GLU A 31 -0.04 -9.61 -6.26
CA GLU A 31 1.20 -10.13 -6.88
C GLU A 31 1.06 -11.52 -7.52
N PRO A 32 0.55 -12.57 -6.82
CA PRO A 32 0.40 -13.88 -7.43
C PRO A 32 -0.70 -13.89 -8.51
N VAL A 33 -1.69 -13.02 -8.37
CA VAL A 33 -2.83 -12.93 -9.28
C VAL A 33 -2.45 -12.29 -10.61
N ILE A 34 -1.47 -11.38 -10.65
CA ILE A 34 -1.03 -10.70 -11.87
C ILE A 34 -0.57 -11.69 -12.93
N THR A 35 0.29 -12.63 -12.56
CA THR A 35 0.81 -13.61 -13.51
C THR A 35 -0.30 -14.46 -14.11
N LEU A 36 -1.25 -14.90 -13.28
CA LEU A 36 -2.43 -15.64 -13.74
C LEU A 36 -3.36 -14.77 -14.60
N TYR A 37 -3.48 -13.50 -14.25
CA TYR A 37 -4.30 -12.54 -15.01
C TYR A 37 -3.72 -12.25 -16.39
N ILE A 38 -2.40 -12.08 -16.50
CA ILE A 38 -1.69 -11.94 -17.76
C ILE A 38 -1.86 -13.20 -18.62
N GLY A 39 -1.86 -14.39 -18.01
CA GLY A 39 -2.10 -15.66 -18.68
C GLY A 39 -3.48 -15.80 -19.34
N GLN A 40 -4.46 -14.96 -18.99
CA GLN A 40 -5.74 -14.91 -19.69
C GLN A 40 -5.65 -14.22 -21.06
N PHE A 41 -4.65 -13.37 -21.27
CA PHE A 41 -4.45 -12.60 -22.50
C PHE A 41 -3.33 -13.17 -23.39
N LEU A 42 -2.33 -13.81 -22.78
CA LEU A 42 -1.16 -14.37 -23.45
C LEU A 42 -1.16 -15.89 -23.31
N HIS A 43 -0.85 -16.60 -24.40
CA HIS A 43 -0.88 -18.07 -24.45
C HIS A 43 0.51 -18.71 -24.41
N GLN A 44 1.57 -17.93 -24.68
CA GLN A 44 2.95 -18.41 -24.66
C GLN A 44 3.55 -18.22 -23.26
N GLU A 45 4.01 -19.26 -22.60
CA GLU A 45 4.60 -19.22 -21.25
C GLU A 45 5.73 -18.19 -21.13
N HIS A 46 6.64 -18.16 -22.11
CA HIS A 46 7.73 -17.19 -22.12
C HIS A 46 7.23 -15.74 -22.14
N ALA A 47 6.19 -15.44 -22.92
CA ALA A 47 5.59 -14.11 -22.99
C ALA A 47 4.89 -13.74 -21.67
N ILE A 48 4.23 -14.68 -20.99
CA ILE A 48 3.60 -14.46 -19.67
C ILE A 48 4.65 -14.11 -18.62
N ILE A 49 5.76 -14.88 -18.58
CA ILE A 49 6.85 -14.65 -17.61
C ILE A 49 7.49 -13.28 -17.85
N LEU A 50 7.83 -12.96 -19.09
CA LEU A 50 8.44 -11.68 -19.45
C LEU A 50 7.52 -10.52 -19.11
N MET A 51 6.24 -10.59 -19.48
CA MET A 51 5.26 -9.54 -19.23
C MET A 51 5.02 -9.34 -17.73
N SER A 52 4.94 -10.43 -16.95
CA SER A 52 4.83 -10.34 -15.48
C SER A 52 6.03 -9.64 -14.87
N GLY A 53 7.24 -9.95 -15.32
CA GLY A 53 8.46 -9.27 -14.90
C GLY A 53 8.47 -7.79 -15.25
N LEU A 54 8.05 -7.43 -16.48
CA LEU A 54 7.94 -6.03 -16.90
C LEU A 54 6.93 -5.24 -16.08
N VAL A 55 5.77 -5.83 -15.79
CA VAL A 55 4.72 -5.20 -14.98
C VAL A 55 5.19 -4.96 -13.55
N MET A 56 5.91 -5.92 -12.94
CA MET A 56 6.53 -5.74 -11.62
C MET A 56 7.63 -4.68 -11.64
N ALA A 57 8.49 -4.70 -12.67
CA ALA A 57 9.55 -3.70 -12.85
C ALA A 57 8.97 -2.28 -13.04
N ALA A 58 7.87 -2.14 -13.79
CA ALA A 58 7.19 -0.87 -13.96
C ALA A 58 6.69 -0.29 -12.63
N ALA A 59 6.09 -1.12 -11.76
CA ALA A 59 5.66 -0.70 -10.43
C ALA A 59 6.86 -0.28 -9.55
N ALA A 60 7.94 -1.05 -9.57
CA ALA A 60 9.16 -0.73 -8.82
C ALA A 60 9.78 0.59 -9.31
N LEU A 61 9.89 0.79 -10.62
CA LEU A 61 10.39 2.04 -11.21
C LEU A 61 9.52 3.23 -10.81
N GLY A 62 8.19 3.10 -10.87
CA GLY A 62 7.28 4.13 -10.39
C GLY A 62 7.53 4.52 -8.94
N SER A 63 7.70 3.53 -8.06
CA SER A 63 8.02 3.74 -6.64
C SER A 63 9.37 4.43 -6.43
N ILE A 64 10.42 3.99 -7.12
CA ILE A 64 11.76 4.58 -7.02
C ILE A 64 11.75 6.05 -7.45
N LEU A 65 11.12 6.34 -8.58
CA LEU A 65 11.07 7.70 -9.11
C LEU A 65 10.23 8.64 -8.25
N SER A 66 9.12 8.15 -7.69
CA SER A 66 8.21 8.99 -6.89
C SER A 66 8.66 9.20 -5.45
N ALA A 67 9.37 8.24 -4.84
CA ALA A 67 9.73 8.27 -3.42
C ALA A 67 10.36 9.59 -2.95
N PRO A 68 11.38 10.19 -3.63
CA PRO A 68 11.96 11.44 -3.19
C PRO A 68 11.01 12.64 -3.34
N PHE A 69 10.13 12.63 -4.35
CA PHE A 69 9.15 13.69 -4.56
C PHE A 69 8.01 13.62 -3.54
N VAL A 70 7.50 12.41 -3.29
CA VAL A 70 6.45 12.16 -2.30
C VAL A 70 6.95 12.46 -0.90
N GLY A 71 8.21 12.12 -0.57
CA GLY A 71 8.86 12.49 0.68
C GLY A 71 8.90 13.99 0.89
N LYS A 72 9.45 14.75 -0.07
CA LYS A 72 9.46 16.23 -0.02
C LYS A 72 8.05 16.85 0.07
N LEU A 73 7.09 16.26 -0.63
CA LEU A 73 5.71 16.71 -0.57
C LEU A 73 5.11 16.45 0.82
N ALA A 74 5.40 15.30 1.43
CA ALA A 74 4.94 14.95 2.77
C ALA A 74 5.51 15.89 3.84
N ASP A 75 6.76 16.32 3.69
CA ASP A 75 7.38 17.31 4.58
C ASP A 75 6.73 18.71 4.47
N ARG A 76 6.21 19.07 3.28
CA ARG A 76 5.58 20.38 3.03
C ARG A 76 4.08 20.42 3.39
N VAL A 77 3.32 19.42 2.96
CA VAL A 77 1.84 19.41 3.11
C VAL A 77 1.36 18.56 4.28
N GLY A 78 2.25 17.79 4.90
CA GLY A 78 1.96 16.89 6.01
C GLY A 78 1.80 15.44 5.59
N HIS A 79 2.41 14.55 6.37
CA HIS A 79 2.46 13.10 6.11
C HIS A 79 1.07 12.44 6.04
N TRP A 80 0.10 12.91 6.84
CA TRP A 80 -1.28 12.38 6.85
C TRP A 80 -2.02 12.61 5.54
N ARG A 81 -1.87 13.80 4.95
CA ARG A 81 -2.51 14.16 3.69
C ARG A 81 -1.94 13.34 2.54
N VAL A 82 -0.62 13.24 2.50
CA VAL A 82 0.07 12.47 1.46
C VAL A 82 -0.24 10.97 1.58
N LEU A 83 -0.29 10.44 2.81
CA LEU A 83 -0.70 9.05 3.07
C LEU A 83 -2.13 8.79 2.56
N SER A 84 -3.09 9.63 2.94
CA SER A 84 -4.49 9.46 2.52
C SER A 84 -4.66 9.61 1.02
N ALA A 85 -4.00 10.60 0.40
CA ALA A 85 -4.04 10.81 -1.04
C ALA A 85 -3.42 9.65 -1.83
N GLY A 86 -2.29 9.13 -1.37
CA GLY A 86 -1.62 7.98 -1.98
C GLY A 86 -2.45 6.69 -1.88
N LEU A 87 -3.05 6.42 -0.72
CA LEU A 87 -3.96 5.28 -0.53
C LEU A 87 -5.20 5.39 -1.43
N PHE A 88 -5.77 6.59 -1.54
CA PHE A 88 -6.90 6.85 -2.43
C PHE A 88 -6.50 6.68 -3.90
N GLY A 89 -5.33 7.19 -4.30
CA GLY A 89 -4.76 7.00 -5.63
C GLY A 89 -4.58 5.53 -5.98
N CYS A 90 -4.04 4.73 -5.05
CA CYS A 90 -3.93 3.27 -5.21
C CYS A 90 -5.30 2.61 -5.39
N ALA A 91 -6.29 2.97 -4.56
CA ALA A 91 -7.64 2.42 -4.67
C ALA A 91 -8.26 2.74 -6.04
N LEU A 92 -8.13 3.98 -6.50
CA LEU A 92 -8.65 4.41 -7.80
C LEU A 92 -7.99 3.68 -8.97
N LEU A 93 -6.66 3.47 -8.91
CA LEU A 93 -5.91 2.76 -9.96
C LEU A 93 -6.19 1.26 -10.02
N LEU A 94 -6.72 0.66 -8.95
CA LEU A 94 -7.13 -0.75 -8.95
C LEU A 94 -8.40 -1.00 -9.76
N ILE A 95 -9.28 0.01 -9.89
CA ILE A 95 -10.53 -0.12 -10.66
C ILE A 95 -10.24 -0.43 -12.14
N PRO A 96 -9.47 0.41 -12.88
CA PRO A 96 -9.18 0.09 -14.28
C PRO A 96 -8.39 -1.20 -14.44
N GLN A 97 -7.54 -1.58 -13.48
CA GLN A 97 -6.81 -2.85 -13.52
C GLN A 97 -7.73 -4.07 -13.49
N ALA A 98 -8.92 -3.98 -12.87
CA ALA A 98 -9.92 -5.05 -12.88
C ALA A 98 -10.59 -5.25 -14.26
N PHE A 99 -10.57 -4.23 -15.12
CA PHE A 99 -11.31 -4.20 -16.39
C PHE A 99 -10.42 -4.09 -17.62
N ILE A 100 -9.13 -4.40 -17.52
CA ILE A 100 -8.23 -4.41 -18.69
C ILE A 100 -8.68 -5.43 -19.73
N THR A 101 -8.39 -5.13 -20.97
CA THR A 101 -8.65 -5.99 -22.13
C THR A 101 -7.37 -6.53 -22.76
N ASP A 102 -6.21 -5.97 -22.39
CA ASP A 102 -4.90 -6.37 -22.90
C ASP A 102 -3.85 -6.29 -21.78
N ALA A 103 -2.92 -7.24 -21.77
CA ALA A 103 -1.83 -7.30 -20.79
C ALA A 103 -0.95 -6.04 -20.80
N TRP A 104 -0.76 -5.38 -21.94
CA TRP A 104 0.03 -4.15 -22.06
C TRP A 104 -0.53 -2.97 -21.28
N GLN A 105 -1.85 -2.94 -21.02
CA GLN A 105 -2.50 -1.90 -20.22
C GLN A 105 -2.08 -1.94 -18.75
N LEU A 106 -1.58 -3.09 -18.28
CA LEU A 106 -1.06 -3.20 -16.91
C LEU A 106 0.22 -2.40 -16.69
N LEU A 107 1.07 -2.23 -17.69
CA LEU A 107 2.34 -1.52 -17.54
C LEU A 107 2.17 -0.08 -17.04
N PRO A 108 1.41 0.80 -17.74
CA PRO A 108 1.20 2.16 -17.27
C PRO A 108 0.42 2.22 -15.95
N LEU A 109 -0.58 1.36 -15.76
CA LEU A 109 -1.36 1.33 -14.53
C LEU A 109 -0.52 0.92 -13.33
N ARG A 110 0.37 -0.05 -13.48
CA ARG A 110 1.29 -0.49 -12.44
C ARG A 110 2.39 0.52 -12.16
N PHE A 111 2.89 1.18 -13.18
CA PHE A 111 3.81 2.29 -13.01
C PHE A 111 3.20 3.42 -12.17
N LEU A 112 1.98 3.86 -12.51
CA LEU A 112 1.24 4.88 -11.75
C LEU A 112 0.92 4.41 -10.32
N MET A 113 0.55 3.14 -10.15
CA MET A 113 0.32 2.57 -8.84
C MET A 113 1.61 2.57 -8.00
N GLY A 114 2.74 2.20 -8.60
CA GLY A 114 4.05 2.30 -7.96
C GLY A 114 4.37 3.72 -7.52
N MET A 115 4.09 4.73 -8.36
CA MET A 115 4.25 6.14 -7.99
C MET A 115 3.41 6.52 -6.77
N SER A 116 2.19 6.02 -6.66
CA SER A 116 1.32 6.25 -5.49
C SER A 116 1.83 5.54 -4.23
N LEU A 117 2.42 4.35 -4.38
CA LEU A 117 2.92 3.53 -3.26
C LEU A 117 4.26 4.02 -2.70
N GLY A 118 5.14 4.60 -3.53
CA GLY A 118 6.55 4.83 -3.22
C GLY A 118 6.84 5.69 -1.99
N GLY A 119 5.91 6.53 -1.58
CA GLY A 119 6.07 7.39 -0.38
C GLY A 119 5.25 6.94 0.83
N LEU A 120 4.41 5.91 0.72
CA LEU A 120 3.44 5.59 1.79
C LEU A 120 4.11 4.99 3.03
N MET A 121 5.06 4.07 2.86
CA MET A 121 5.79 3.48 4.00
C MET A 121 6.64 4.51 4.76
N PRO A 122 7.43 5.37 4.11
CA PRO A 122 8.08 6.49 4.77
C PRO A 122 7.11 7.40 5.53
N CYS A 123 5.93 7.71 4.97
CA CYS A 123 4.91 8.51 5.65
C CYS A 123 4.39 7.83 6.94
N ILE A 124 4.09 6.53 6.89
CA ILE A 124 3.68 5.75 8.07
C ILE A 124 4.76 5.78 9.15
N THR A 125 6.01 5.54 8.75
CA THR A 125 7.19 5.58 9.65
C THR A 125 7.36 6.96 10.29
N ALA A 126 7.24 8.03 9.51
CA ALA A 126 7.33 9.40 9.98
C ALA A 126 6.20 9.73 10.96
N ILE A 127 4.97 9.34 10.66
CA ILE A 127 3.82 9.54 11.57
C ILE A 127 4.05 8.82 12.91
N ILE A 128 4.54 7.57 12.90
CA ILE A 128 4.87 6.85 14.13
C ILE A 128 5.94 7.62 14.91
N ARG A 129 7.04 8.02 14.27
CA ARG A 129 8.15 8.74 14.92
C ARG A 129 7.72 10.05 15.56
N HIS A 130 6.83 10.82 14.91
CA HIS A 130 6.36 12.10 15.43
C HIS A 130 5.35 11.96 16.60
N ASN A 131 4.76 10.78 16.77
CA ASN A 131 3.71 10.56 17.79
C ASN A 131 4.17 9.67 18.95
N VAL A 132 5.45 9.25 18.98
CA VAL A 132 5.99 8.34 19.98
C VAL A 132 7.27 8.93 20.58
N PRO A 133 7.51 8.84 21.89
CA PRO A 133 8.78 9.24 22.53
C PRO A 133 9.97 8.52 21.91
N ALA A 134 11.10 9.22 21.76
CA ALA A 134 12.31 8.71 21.08
C ALA A 134 12.76 7.33 21.60
N VAL A 135 12.68 7.10 22.92
CA VAL A 135 13.06 5.83 23.58
C VAL A 135 12.19 4.65 23.12
N GLN A 136 10.96 4.88 22.66
CA GLN A 136 10.03 3.82 22.26
C GLN A 136 9.89 3.65 20.74
N VAL A 137 10.44 4.57 19.94
CA VAL A 137 10.29 4.55 18.47
C VAL A 137 10.72 3.21 17.87
N GLY A 138 11.87 2.68 18.26
CA GLY A 138 12.37 1.40 17.74
C GLY A 138 11.38 0.26 17.98
N ARG A 139 10.83 0.16 19.21
CA ARG A 139 9.85 -0.87 19.57
C ARG A 139 8.55 -0.72 18.77
N MET A 140 8.04 0.51 18.59
CA MET A 140 6.81 0.77 17.85
C MET A 140 6.98 0.51 16.34
N LEU A 141 8.15 0.80 15.77
CA LEU A 141 8.48 0.43 14.40
C LEU A 141 8.64 -1.08 14.22
N GLY A 142 9.21 -1.78 15.21
CA GLY A 142 9.26 -3.24 15.23
C GLY A 142 7.85 -3.87 15.17
N TYR A 143 6.89 -3.37 15.94
CA TYR A 143 5.50 -3.81 15.86
C TYR A 143 4.87 -3.49 14.50
N SER A 144 5.20 -2.34 13.90
CA SER A 144 4.76 -2.01 12.53
C SER A 144 5.29 -3.02 11.51
N THR A 145 6.55 -3.40 11.61
CA THR A 145 7.16 -4.43 10.75
C THR A 145 6.51 -5.79 10.95
N SER A 146 6.25 -6.19 12.20
CA SER A 146 5.52 -7.44 12.49
C SER A 146 4.11 -7.42 11.88
N ALA A 147 3.40 -6.31 11.96
CA ALA A 147 2.10 -6.14 11.33
C ALA A 147 2.18 -6.28 9.79
N GLN A 148 3.23 -5.72 9.17
CA GLN A 148 3.49 -5.87 7.73
C GLN A 148 3.70 -7.34 7.34
N TYR A 149 4.43 -8.13 8.14
CA TYR A 149 4.60 -9.57 7.88
C TYR A 149 3.29 -10.34 7.95
N ILE A 150 2.37 -9.97 8.85
CA ILE A 150 1.01 -10.54 8.86
C ILE A 150 0.32 -10.26 7.53
N GLY A 151 0.40 -9.02 7.02
CA GLY A 151 -0.12 -8.64 5.71
C GLY A 151 0.53 -9.42 4.57
N GLN A 152 1.85 -9.62 4.63
CA GLN A 152 2.62 -10.34 3.63
C GLN A 152 2.23 -11.82 3.52
N VAL A 153 1.91 -12.47 4.63
CA VAL A 153 1.47 -13.87 4.66
C VAL A 153 0.00 -14.00 4.26
N SER A 154 -0.86 -13.14 4.81
CA SER A 154 -2.31 -13.23 4.58
C SER A 154 -2.73 -12.74 3.19
N GLY A 155 -1.99 -11.80 2.59
CA GLY A 155 -2.29 -11.25 1.27
C GLY A 155 -2.38 -12.30 0.16
N PRO A 156 -1.32 -13.09 -0.11
CA PRO A 156 -1.34 -14.12 -1.15
C PRO A 156 -2.40 -15.19 -0.91
N LEU A 157 -2.66 -15.56 0.35
CA LEU A 157 -3.73 -16.50 0.70
C LEU A 157 -5.10 -15.95 0.29
N PHE A 158 -5.37 -14.71 0.63
CA PHE A 158 -6.60 -14.03 0.25
C PHE A 158 -6.74 -13.91 -1.27
N GLY A 159 -5.69 -13.42 -1.95
CA GLY A 159 -5.66 -13.29 -3.41
C GLY A 159 -5.84 -14.62 -4.13
N GLY A 160 -5.18 -15.68 -3.64
CA GLY A 160 -5.29 -17.03 -4.19
C GLY A 160 -6.68 -17.64 -4.01
N VAL A 161 -7.26 -17.53 -2.82
CA VAL A 161 -8.61 -18.06 -2.53
C VAL A 161 -9.68 -17.33 -3.35
N ILE A 162 -9.68 -16.01 -3.36
CA ILE A 162 -10.66 -15.23 -4.14
C ILE A 162 -10.44 -15.41 -5.63
N GLY A 163 -9.19 -15.35 -6.09
CA GLY A 163 -8.82 -15.51 -7.49
C GLY A 163 -9.19 -16.90 -8.03
N GLY A 164 -9.01 -17.94 -7.22
CA GLY A 164 -9.38 -19.31 -7.58
C GLY A 164 -10.88 -19.59 -7.55
N ALA A 165 -11.61 -18.99 -6.60
CA ALA A 165 -13.05 -19.24 -6.44
C ALA A 165 -13.93 -18.38 -7.37
N TRP A 166 -13.60 -17.09 -7.53
CA TRP A 166 -14.45 -16.10 -8.20
C TRP A 166 -13.77 -15.37 -9.36
N GLY A 167 -12.53 -15.74 -9.68
CA GLY A 167 -11.75 -15.13 -10.76
C GLY A 167 -10.93 -13.91 -10.31
N MET A 168 -10.16 -13.35 -11.25
CA MET A 168 -9.15 -12.35 -10.94
C MET A 168 -9.73 -10.96 -10.66
N ARG A 169 -10.82 -10.57 -11.35
CA ARG A 169 -11.46 -9.25 -11.18
C ARG A 169 -11.92 -8.94 -9.75
N PRO A 170 -12.58 -9.87 -9.02
CA PRO A 170 -12.95 -9.64 -7.63
C PRO A 170 -11.78 -9.36 -6.70
N VAL A 171 -10.58 -9.90 -6.98
CA VAL A 171 -9.39 -9.62 -6.16
C VAL A 171 -9.02 -8.14 -6.23
N PHE A 172 -8.99 -7.55 -7.43
CA PHE A 172 -8.71 -6.13 -7.61
C PHE A 172 -9.76 -5.25 -6.93
N LEU A 173 -11.05 -5.60 -7.05
CA LEU A 173 -12.14 -4.84 -6.44
C LEU A 173 -12.14 -4.95 -4.91
N ALA A 174 -11.90 -6.14 -4.36
CA ALA A 174 -11.79 -6.34 -2.91
C ALA A 174 -10.58 -5.56 -2.35
N THR A 175 -9.45 -5.60 -3.04
CA THR A 175 -8.25 -4.84 -2.66
C THR A 175 -8.49 -3.32 -2.77
N CYS A 176 -9.23 -2.88 -3.78
CA CYS A 176 -9.67 -1.48 -3.92
C CYS A 176 -10.50 -1.04 -2.72
N MET A 177 -11.46 -1.85 -2.26
CA MET A 177 -12.26 -1.56 -1.06
C MET A 177 -11.38 -1.48 0.20
N VAL A 178 -10.42 -2.38 0.39
CA VAL A 178 -9.48 -2.34 1.52
C VAL A 178 -8.66 -1.06 1.51
N MET A 179 -8.09 -0.70 0.37
CA MET A 179 -7.30 0.54 0.21
C MET A 179 -8.15 1.80 0.40
N GLY A 180 -9.38 1.82 -0.14
CA GLY A 180 -10.33 2.90 0.04
C GLY A 180 -10.74 3.09 1.51
N LEU A 181 -10.96 1.99 2.23
CA LEU A 181 -11.23 2.02 3.66
C LEU A 181 -10.04 2.58 4.46
N CYS A 182 -8.82 2.14 4.14
CA CYS A 182 -7.60 2.69 4.75
C CYS A 182 -7.45 4.20 4.49
N ALA A 183 -7.71 4.63 3.26
CA ALA A 183 -7.68 6.05 2.89
C ALA A 183 -8.69 6.84 3.71
N TRP A 184 -9.91 6.36 3.83
CA TRP A 184 -10.99 7.00 4.57
C TRP A 184 -10.70 7.07 6.08
N LEU A 185 -10.21 5.98 6.68
CA LEU A 185 -9.81 5.95 8.09
C LEU A 185 -8.66 6.93 8.38
N SER A 186 -7.66 6.97 7.51
CA SER A 186 -6.55 7.92 7.62
C SER A 186 -7.01 9.37 7.48
N TRP A 187 -7.92 9.65 6.55
CA TRP A 187 -8.51 10.98 6.36
C TRP A 187 -9.35 11.44 7.56
N ARG A 188 -10.10 10.53 8.18
CA ARG A 188 -10.94 10.83 9.35
C ARG A 188 -10.17 11.07 10.64
N SER A 189 -8.89 10.73 10.69
CA SER A 189 -8.06 10.91 11.88
C SER A 189 -8.06 12.40 12.31
N PRO A 190 -8.31 12.72 13.61
CA PRO A 190 -8.42 14.12 14.08
C PRO A 190 -7.20 14.98 13.77
N ARG A 191 -6.02 14.37 13.70
CA ARG A 191 -4.75 15.08 13.41
C ARG A 191 -4.52 15.32 11.91
N ALA A 192 -5.13 14.55 11.02
CA ALA A 192 -5.15 14.89 9.59
C ALA A 192 -5.82 16.25 9.36
N LYS A 193 -6.82 16.59 10.19
CA LYS A 193 -7.50 17.88 10.17
C LYS A 193 -6.69 19.01 10.82
N ALA A 194 -5.87 18.71 11.83
CA ALA A 194 -5.08 19.71 12.55
C ALA A 194 -3.84 20.22 11.76
N GLN A 195 -3.26 19.38 10.89
CA GLN A 195 -2.17 19.78 9.99
C GLN A 195 -2.65 20.59 8.76
N GLY A 196 -3.93 20.85 8.65
CA GLY A 196 -4.57 21.57 7.55
C GLY A 196 -4.96 23.00 7.86
N ARG A 197 -4.63 23.49 9.03
CA ARG A 197 -4.72 24.90 9.42
C ARG A 197 -3.33 25.44 9.69
#